data_3d967aca3cb7fe50f53752a819c0fe07
#
_entry.id   3d967aca3cb7fe50f53752a819c0fe07
#
_cell.length_a   1.000
_cell.length_b   1.000
_cell.length_c   1.000
_cell.angle_alpha   90.00
_cell.angle_beta   90.00
_cell.angle_gamma   90.00
#
_symmetry.space_group_name_H-M   'P 1'
#
loop_
_entity.id
_entity.type
_entity.pdbx_description
1 polymer ?
#
loop_
_entity_poly.entity_id
_entity_poly.type
_entity_poly.pdbx_seq_one_letter_code
_entity_poly.pdbx_strand_id
1 'polypeptide(L)'
;EKAYKELGTVTAIMAGCVILAVLPNAQNMYAQWDLGQNSIRGATELTTTTPSGEKISSGLDKDYAFAWSYGKGELLTLLVPNAYGGSSGGMLGPDSELYKELRAKGAQVGKEVQAPTYWGEKTFTSGPVYFGALVCFLFVLGMFVIRNPLKWWLFGGSVFLILLALGRNFDSFNDFMFHYLPMYNKFRTVEMALVIPGMVFPIIAIWGLKEVLSETVSDALLKKGLIAALA
;
A
#
# COMPACT_ATOMS: atom_id res chain seq x y z
N GLU A 1 14.68 -35.88 -11.41
CA GLU A 1 13.37 -36.48 -11.72
C GLU A 1 12.40 -36.39 -10.52
N LYS A 2 12.87 -36.77 -9.30
CA LYS A 2 12.06 -36.72 -8.07
C LYS A 2 11.60 -35.28 -7.75
N ALA A 3 12.50 -34.29 -7.87
CA ALA A 3 12.19 -32.89 -7.60
C ALA A 3 11.13 -32.31 -8.56
N TYR A 4 11.13 -32.70 -9.82
CA TYR A 4 10.10 -32.29 -10.79
C TYR A 4 8.74 -32.91 -10.52
N LYS A 5 8.68 -34.16 -10.03
CA LYS A 5 7.43 -34.79 -9.60
C LYS A 5 6.88 -34.13 -8.36
N GLU A 6 7.71 -33.82 -7.39
CA GLU A 6 7.30 -33.09 -6.16
C GLU A 6 6.78 -31.68 -6.53
N LEU A 7 7.49 -30.95 -7.40
CA LEU A 7 7.05 -29.65 -7.90
C LEU A 7 5.69 -29.74 -8.59
N GLY A 8 5.50 -30.72 -9.48
CA GLY A 8 4.22 -30.94 -10.17
C GLY A 8 3.09 -31.24 -9.20
N THR A 9 3.34 -32.08 -8.19
CA THR A 9 2.34 -32.39 -7.16
C THR A 9 1.96 -31.16 -6.33
N VAL A 10 2.94 -30.39 -5.88
CA VAL A 10 2.69 -29.14 -5.12
C VAL A 10 1.90 -28.14 -5.95
N THR A 11 2.28 -27.95 -7.22
CA THR A 11 1.57 -27.06 -8.14
C THR A 11 0.11 -27.50 -8.36
N ALA A 12 -0.13 -28.79 -8.53
CA ALA A 12 -1.49 -29.33 -8.69
C ALA A 12 -2.34 -29.13 -7.44
N ILE A 13 -1.78 -29.36 -6.26
CA ILE A 13 -2.47 -29.12 -4.97
C ILE A 13 -2.78 -27.61 -4.82
N MET A 14 -1.82 -26.74 -5.10
CA MET A 14 -2.04 -25.29 -5.05
C MET A 14 -3.14 -24.85 -6.02
N ALA A 15 -3.14 -25.35 -7.25
CA ALA A 15 -4.19 -25.06 -8.23
C ALA A 15 -5.56 -25.53 -7.72
N GLY A 16 -5.64 -26.72 -7.15
CA GLY A 16 -6.86 -27.23 -6.51
C GLY A 16 -7.35 -26.33 -5.37
N CYS A 17 -6.46 -25.89 -4.49
CA CYS A 17 -6.79 -24.96 -3.42
C CYS A 17 -7.31 -23.61 -3.94
N VAL A 18 -6.69 -23.07 -5.00
CA VAL A 18 -7.15 -21.83 -5.63
C VAL A 18 -8.56 -22.01 -6.22
N ILE A 19 -8.82 -23.09 -6.93
CA ILE A 19 -10.16 -23.39 -7.46
C ILE A 19 -11.19 -23.47 -6.33
N LEU A 20 -10.89 -24.22 -5.26
CA LEU A 20 -11.78 -24.34 -4.09
C LEU A 20 -12.02 -23.01 -3.38
N ALA A 21 -11.03 -22.12 -3.34
CA ALA A 21 -11.17 -20.78 -2.76
C ALA A 21 -12.01 -19.84 -3.63
N VAL A 22 -11.93 -19.97 -4.95
CA VAL A 22 -12.66 -19.13 -5.92
C VAL A 22 -14.12 -19.56 -6.07
N LEU A 23 -14.41 -20.86 -6.06
CA LEU A 23 -15.75 -21.41 -6.30
C LEU A 23 -16.87 -20.78 -5.45
N PRO A 24 -16.73 -20.58 -4.12
CA PRO A 24 -17.76 -19.96 -3.31
C PRO A 24 -18.07 -18.50 -3.69
N ASN A 25 -17.10 -17.82 -4.30
CA ASN A 25 -17.22 -16.42 -4.72
C ASN A 25 -17.43 -16.27 -6.25
N ALA A 26 -17.54 -17.37 -6.99
CA ALA A 26 -17.59 -17.35 -8.45
C ALA A 26 -18.74 -16.49 -8.98
N GLN A 27 -19.91 -16.53 -8.34
CA GLN A 27 -21.06 -15.72 -8.75
C GLN A 27 -20.77 -14.23 -8.58
N ASN A 28 -20.19 -13.81 -7.45
CA ASN A 28 -19.83 -12.42 -7.20
C ASN A 28 -18.72 -11.95 -8.15
N MET A 29 -17.74 -12.80 -8.42
CA MET A 29 -16.67 -12.52 -9.37
C MET A 29 -17.19 -12.36 -10.78
N TYR A 30 -18.12 -13.23 -11.20
CA TYR A 30 -18.78 -13.14 -12.50
C TYR A 30 -19.59 -11.84 -12.61
N ALA A 31 -20.41 -11.52 -11.61
CA ALA A 31 -21.19 -10.30 -11.60
C ALA A 31 -20.31 -9.04 -11.66
N GLN A 32 -19.20 -9.02 -10.92
CA GLN A 32 -18.24 -7.93 -10.97
C GLN A 32 -17.51 -7.84 -12.31
N TRP A 33 -17.21 -8.97 -12.92
CA TRP A 33 -16.60 -9.02 -14.25
C TRP A 33 -17.56 -8.47 -15.31
N ASP A 34 -18.84 -8.90 -15.30
CA ASP A 34 -19.87 -8.43 -16.22
C ASP A 34 -20.14 -6.92 -16.03
N LEU A 35 -20.31 -6.47 -14.81
CA LEU A 35 -20.39 -5.03 -14.49
C LEU A 35 -19.15 -4.26 -14.94
N GLY A 36 -17.98 -4.87 -14.82
CA GLY A 36 -16.71 -4.30 -15.26
C GLY A 36 -16.68 -4.06 -16.78
N GLN A 37 -17.24 -4.96 -17.57
CA GLN A 37 -17.32 -4.82 -19.03
C GLN A 37 -18.26 -3.67 -19.45
N ASN A 38 -19.34 -3.48 -18.72
CA ASN A 38 -20.39 -2.48 -19.01
C ASN A 38 -20.23 -1.19 -18.20
N SER A 39 -19.03 -0.92 -17.68
CA SER A 39 -18.70 0.27 -16.89
C SER A 39 -17.51 1.03 -17.49
N ILE A 40 -17.15 2.16 -16.87
CA ILE A 40 -15.94 2.94 -17.23
C ILE A 40 -14.63 2.12 -17.21
N ARG A 41 -14.66 0.88 -16.68
CA ARG A 41 -13.52 -0.05 -16.65
C ARG A 41 -13.48 -0.99 -17.87
N GLY A 42 -14.56 -1.04 -18.65
CA GLY A 42 -14.67 -1.81 -19.88
C GLY A 42 -14.11 -1.10 -21.10
N ALA A 43 -14.36 -1.68 -22.29
CA ALA A 43 -14.11 -1.00 -23.55
C ALA A 43 -15.14 0.14 -23.70
N THR A 44 -14.70 1.33 -24.07
CA THR A 44 -15.62 2.42 -24.36
C THR A 44 -16.14 2.29 -25.80
N GLU A 45 -17.46 2.34 -25.99
CA GLU A 45 -18.07 2.47 -27.31
C GLU A 45 -17.92 3.89 -27.87
N LEU A 46 -17.72 4.87 -26.98
CA LEU A 46 -17.43 6.24 -27.33
C LEU A 46 -15.91 6.41 -27.46
N THR A 47 -15.46 6.93 -28.58
CA THR A 47 -14.07 7.36 -28.79
C THR A 47 -13.74 8.54 -27.88
N THR A 48 -13.53 8.27 -26.61
CA THR A 48 -13.05 9.28 -25.68
C THR A 48 -11.54 9.39 -25.85
N THR A 49 -11.11 10.51 -26.40
CA THR A 49 -9.69 10.90 -26.38
C THR A 49 -9.42 11.48 -25.01
N THR A 50 -8.33 11.05 -24.36
CA THR A 50 -7.79 11.75 -23.18
C THR A 50 -7.45 13.19 -23.56
N PRO A 51 -7.33 14.12 -22.60
CA PRO A 51 -6.78 15.45 -22.87
C PRO A 51 -5.40 15.41 -23.56
N SER A 52 -4.66 14.31 -23.44
CA SER A 52 -3.38 14.03 -24.14
C SER A 52 -3.54 13.46 -25.56
N GLY A 53 -4.77 13.21 -26.04
CA GLY A 53 -5.03 12.72 -27.40
C GLY A 53 -4.90 11.22 -27.61
N GLU A 54 -4.67 10.42 -26.58
CA GLU A 54 -4.61 8.96 -26.65
C GLU A 54 -6.00 8.34 -26.61
N LYS A 55 -6.23 7.33 -27.48
CA LYS A 55 -7.49 6.56 -27.47
C LYS A 55 -7.48 5.57 -26.32
N ILE A 56 -8.38 5.73 -25.38
CA ILE A 56 -8.59 4.75 -24.31
C ILE A 56 -9.29 3.53 -24.93
N SER A 57 -8.54 2.45 -25.14
CA SER A 57 -9.07 1.22 -25.73
C SER A 57 -9.81 0.32 -24.73
N SER A 58 -9.37 0.31 -23.47
CA SER A 58 -10.06 -0.36 -22.36
C SER A 58 -9.37 -0.01 -21.03
N GLY A 59 -10.16 0.12 -19.95
CA GLY A 59 -9.64 0.41 -18.61
C GLY A 59 -9.98 1.82 -18.15
N LEU A 60 -9.50 2.16 -16.96
CA LEU A 60 -9.68 3.48 -16.37
C LEU A 60 -8.76 4.50 -17.07
N ASP A 61 -9.16 5.75 -17.05
CA ASP A 61 -8.26 6.86 -17.32
C ASP A 61 -7.08 6.85 -16.34
N LYS A 62 -5.87 7.13 -16.81
CA LYS A 62 -4.63 7.05 -16.01
C LYS A 62 -4.65 8.05 -14.86
N ASP A 63 -5.09 9.29 -15.10
CA ASP A 63 -5.14 10.32 -14.06
C ASP A 63 -6.15 9.95 -12.98
N TYR A 64 -7.28 9.38 -13.38
CA TYR A 64 -8.28 8.89 -12.44
C TYR A 64 -7.79 7.67 -11.65
N ALA A 65 -7.11 6.73 -12.28
CA ALA A 65 -6.55 5.54 -11.62
C ALA A 65 -5.51 5.94 -10.56
N PHE A 66 -4.67 6.94 -10.87
CA PHE A 66 -3.58 7.41 -10.03
C PHE A 66 -3.92 8.64 -9.17
N ALA A 67 -5.20 9.03 -9.08
CA ALA A 67 -5.62 10.17 -8.26
C ALA A 67 -5.21 10.03 -6.77
N TRP A 68 -5.19 8.78 -6.25
CA TRP A 68 -4.72 8.45 -4.90
C TRP A 68 -3.35 7.77 -4.96
N SER A 69 -2.36 8.45 -5.47
CA SER A 69 -0.96 8.04 -5.45
C SER A 69 -0.29 8.51 -4.16
N TYR A 70 0.55 7.64 -3.60
CA TYR A 70 1.31 7.99 -2.41
C TYR A 70 2.48 8.91 -2.76
N GLY A 71 2.65 10.01 -2.04
CA GLY A 71 3.76 10.93 -2.25
C GLY A 71 5.10 10.31 -1.86
N LYS A 72 6.19 10.66 -2.57
CA LYS A 72 7.53 10.15 -2.21
C LYS A 72 7.90 10.51 -0.78
N GLY A 73 7.65 11.78 -0.37
CA GLY A 73 7.89 12.24 1.00
C GLY A 73 6.90 11.62 1.99
N GLU A 74 5.70 11.27 1.55
CA GLU A 74 4.71 10.61 2.40
C GLU A 74 5.15 9.20 2.86
N LEU A 75 6.14 8.56 2.20
CA LEU A 75 6.73 7.32 2.71
C LEU A 75 7.28 7.47 4.13
N LEU A 76 7.65 8.70 4.53
CA LEU A 76 8.04 8.98 5.92
C LEU A 76 6.92 8.70 6.92
N THR A 77 5.65 8.80 6.51
CA THR A 77 4.51 8.51 7.39
C THR A 77 4.44 7.05 7.82
N LEU A 78 5.04 6.13 7.05
CA LEU A 78 5.13 4.72 7.43
C LEU A 78 5.92 4.55 8.75
N LEU A 79 6.88 5.44 9.01
CA LEU A 79 7.76 5.45 10.17
C LEU A 79 7.36 6.51 11.20
N VAL A 80 7.00 7.72 10.75
CA VAL A 80 6.69 8.88 11.61
C VAL A 80 5.21 9.22 11.48
N PRO A 81 4.41 9.08 12.55
CA PRO A 81 2.99 9.37 12.47
C PRO A 81 2.76 10.85 12.18
N ASN A 82 1.74 11.14 11.39
CA ASN A 82 1.33 12.51 11.04
C ASN A 82 2.42 13.38 10.40
N ALA A 83 3.47 12.80 9.79
CA ALA A 83 4.51 13.58 9.11
C ALA A 83 3.95 14.46 7.97
N TYR A 84 2.79 14.09 7.41
CA TYR A 84 2.01 14.88 6.44
C TYR A 84 0.66 15.30 7.00
N GLY A 85 0.57 15.46 8.32
CA GLY A 85 -0.67 15.82 9.01
C GLY A 85 -1.63 14.65 9.18
N GLY A 86 -2.89 14.96 9.41
CA GLY A 86 -3.94 13.99 9.70
C GLY A 86 -4.81 13.65 8.48
N SER A 87 -6.11 13.91 8.60
CA SER A 87 -7.10 13.67 7.54
C SER A 87 -7.48 14.97 6.82
N SER A 88 -8.07 14.84 5.63
CA SER A 88 -8.65 15.98 4.91
C SER A 88 -9.85 16.63 5.62
N GLY A 89 -10.40 15.99 6.64
CA GLY A 89 -11.50 16.47 7.45
C GLY A 89 -11.26 16.18 8.94
N GLY A 90 -10.07 16.55 9.44
CA GLY A 90 -9.71 16.37 10.85
C GLY A 90 -10.57 17.20 11.79
N MET A 91 -10.88 16.66 12.98
CA MET A 91 -11.57 17.37 14.04
C MET A 91 -10.56 18.04 14.97
N LEU A 92 -10.65 19.35 15.10
CA LEU A 92 -9.79 20.16 15.95
C LEU A 92 -10.55 20.63 17.18
N GLY A 93 -10.01 20.29 18.35
CA GLY A 93 -10.58 20.68 19.64
C GLY A 93 -10.23 22.11 20.06
N PRO A 94 -10.69 22.52 21.28
CA PRO A 94 -10.51 23.86 21.83
C PRO A 94 -9.05 24.32 22.00
N ASP A 95 -8.13 23.37 22.07
CA ASP A 95 -6.71 23.65 22.25
C ASP A 95 -6.01 24.08 20.95
N SER A 96 -6.64 23.86 19.78
CA SER A 96 -6.08 24.24 18.49
C SER A 96 -6.14 25.75 18.26
N GLU A 97 -5.11 26.30 17.63
CA GLU A 97 -5.07 27.75 17.31
C GLU A 97 -6.22 28.16 16.39
N LEU A 98 -6.58 27.32 15.42
CA LEU A 98 -7.73 27.60 14.55
C LEU A 98 -9.04 27.75 15.33
N TYR A 99 -9.27 26.87 16.32
CA TYR A 99 -10.47 26.95 17.16
C TYR A 99 -10.49 28.26 17.96
N LYS A 100 -9.36 28.65 18.58
CA LYS A 100 -9.20 29.89 19.34
C LYS A 100 -9.44 31.12 18.47
N GLU A 101 -8.84 31.15 17.28
CA GLU A 101 -9.01 32.24 16.32
C GLU A 101 -10.46 32.40 15.83
N LEU A 102 -11.13 31.29 15.48
CA LEU A 102 -12.53 31.33 15.06
C LEU A 102 -13.43 31.88 16.18
N ARG A 103 -13.18 31.44 17.41
CA ARG A 103 -13.94 31.94 18.58
C ARG A 103 -13.65 33.39 18.88
N ALA A 104 -12.40 33.84 18.76
CA ALA A 104 -12.03 35.26 18.93
C ALA A 104 -12.70 36.17 17.89
N LYS A 105 -12.93 35.66 16.68
CA LYS A 105 -13.65 36.36 15.60
C LYS A 105 -15.17 36.27 15.73
N GLY A 106 -15.70 35.72 16.82
CA GLY A 106 -17.13 35.67 17.11
C GLY A 106 -17.88 34.52 16.37
N ALA A 107 -17.16 33.57 15.78
CA ALA A 107 -17.81 32.42 15.16
C ALA A 107 -18.44 31.54 16.24
N GLN A 108 -19.66 31.05 15.99
CA GLN A 108 -20.31 30.05 16.83
C GLN A 108 -19.71 28.69 16.49
N VAL A 109 -18.68 28.30 17.22
CA VAL A 109 -18.02 26.98 17.06
C VAL A 109 -18.58 26.00 18.08
N GLY A 110 -18.82 24.75 17.67
CA GLY A 110 -19.22 23.66 18.55
C GLY A 110 -18.08 23.23 19.50
N LYS A 111 -18.11 22.00 19.98
CA LYS A 111 -17.03 21.45 20.79
C LYS A 111 -15.75 21.25 19.98
N GLU A 112 -15.88 21.02 18.69
CA GLU A 112 -14.79 20.77 17.75
C GLU A 112 -15.10 21.46 16.42
N VAL A 113 -14.05 21.74 15.65
CA VAL A 113 -14.12 22.32 14.31
C VAL A 113 -13.50 21.37 13.31
N GLN A 114 -14.21 21.07 12.24
CA GLN A 114 -13.67 20.30 11.14
C GLN A 114 -12.77 21.18 10.28
N ALA A 115 -11.55 20.73 10.04
CA ALA A 115 -10.58 21.42 9.21
C ALA A 115 -9.68 20.43 8.46
N PRO A 116 -9.15 20.81 7.28
CA PRO A 116 -8.17 19.99 6.59
C PRO A 116 -6.86 20.02 7.41
N THR A 117 -6.48 18.85 7.91
CA THR A 117 -5.22 18.67 8.67
C THR A 117 -4.17 17.91 7.85
N TYR A 118 -4.51 17.46 6.66
CA TYR A 118 -3.62 16.83 5.70
C TYR A 118 -3.05 17.85 4.71
N TRP A 119 -1.75 17.79 4.47
CA TRP A 119 -1.04 18.67 3.53
C TRP A 119 -0.19 17.93 2.49
N GLY A 120 -0.52 16.67 2.22
CA GLY A 120 0.02 15.91 1.10
C GLY A 120 -0.70 16.18 -0.23
N GLU A 121 -0.31 15.44 -1.27
CA GLU A 121 -0.79 15.65 -2.64
C GLU A 121 -2.07 14.88 -3.01
N LYS A 122 -2.57 14.01 -2.13
CA LYS A 122 -3.79 13.22 -2.41
C LYS A 122 -5.02 14.12 -2.44
N THR A 123 -5.98 13.76 -3.27
CA THR A 123 -7.23 14.52 -3.44
C THR A 123 -7.99 14.65 -2.12
N PHE A 124 -8.08 13.56 -1.37
CA PHE A 124 -8.57 13.52 0.01
C PHE A 124 -8.10 12.21 0.67
N THR A 125 -8.03 12.20 2.00
CA THR A 125 -7.64 11.04 2.78
C THR A 125 -8.27 11.06 4.16
N SER A 126 -8.53 9.87 4.72
CA SER A 126 -8.92 9.70 6.12
C SER A 126 -7.73 9.80 7.08
N GLY A 127 -6.52 9.77 6.54
CA GLY A 127 -5.25 9.84 7.23
C GLY A 127 -4.16 9.05 6.49
N PRO A 128 -2.90 9.38 6.74
CA PRO A 128 -1.78 8.66 6.13
C PRO A 128 -1.65 7.24 6.71
N VAL A 129 -1.09 6.33 5.91
CA VAL A 129 -0.75 4.98 6.37
C VAL A 129 0.44 5.05 7.32
N TYR A 130 0.37 4.34 8.45
CA TYR A 130 1.42 4.27 9.46
C TYR A 130 1.67 2.81 9.84
N PHE A 131 2.90 2.33 9.68
CA PHE A 131 3.29 0.96 10.05
C PHE A 131 3.77 0.89 11.49
N GLY A 132 4.31 1.96 12.01
CA GLY A 132 4.85 2.07 13.37
C GLY A 132 6.38 2.12 13.41
N ALA A 133 6.91 3.11 14.14
CA ALA A 133 8.36 3.28 14.25
C ALA A 133 9.06 2.04 14.81
N LEU A 134 8.50 1.45 15.87
CA LEU A 134 9.03 0.21 16.45
C LEU A 134 8.96 -0.97 15.47
N VAL A 135 7.87 -1.07 14.71
CA VAL A 135 7.71 -2.14 13.70
C VAL A 135 8.74 -1.97 12.60
N CYS A 136 8.95 -0.75 12.09
CA CYS A 136 9.97 -0.47 11.08
C CYS A 136 11.38 -0.76 11.59
N PHE A 137 11.70 -0.36 12.83
CA PHE A 137 12.97 -0.68 13.49
C PHE A 137 13.19 -2.19 13.56
N LEU A 138 12.23 -2.93 14.09
CA LEU A 138 12.31 -4.38 14.22
C LEU A 138 12.30 -5.09 12.85
N PHE A 139 11.62 -4.53 11.85
CA PHE A 139 11.68 -5.04 10.47
C PHE A 139 13.10 -4.96 9.92
N VAL A 140 13.77 -3.81 10.04
CA VAL A 140 15.15 -3.65 9.59
C VAL A 140 16.07 -4.61 10.35
N LEU A 141 15.96 -4.68 11.67
CA LEU A 141 16.70 -5.66 12.49
C LEU A 141 16.44 -7.10 12.00
N GLY A 142 15.19 -7.46 11.76
CA GLY A 142 14.77 -8.77 11.26
C GLY A 142 15.43 -9.13 9.93
N MET A 143 15.54 -8.17 9.01
CA MET A 143 16.21 -8.37 7.73
C MET A 143 17.68 -8.79 7.88
N PHE A 144 18.35 -8.40 8.98
CA PHE A 144 19.73 -8.84 9.28
C PHE A 144 19.76 -10.18 9.99
N VAL A 145 18.94 -10.39 11.02
CA VAL A 145 19.05 -11.55 11.91
C VAL A 145 18.39 -12.83 11.40
N ILE A 146 17.31 -12.73 10.62
CA ILE A 146 16.63 -13.88 10.04
C ILE A 146 17.52 -14.51 8.96
N ARG A 147 17.77 -15.81 9.08
CA ARG A 147 18.61 -16.56 8.09
C ARG A 147 17.81 -17.17 6.95
N ASN A 148 16.49 -17.32 7.10
CA ASN A 148 15.63 -17.94 6.11
C ASN A 148 15.52 -17.06 4.84
N PRO A 149 15.73 -17.59 3.64
CA PRO A 149 15.66 -16.85 2.38
C PRO A 149 14.27 -16.28 2.07
N LEU A 150 13.20 -16.80 2.69
CA LEU A 150 11.84 -16.28 2.52
C LEU A 150 11.75 -14.77 2.85
N LYS A 151 12.58 -14.26 3.77
CA LYS A 151 12.63 -12.83 4.09
C LYS A 151 12.84 -11.95 2.85
N TRP A 152 13.65 -12.41 1.89
CA TRP A 152 13.93 -11.64 0.67
C TRP A 152 12.76 -11.59 -0.30
N TRP A 153 11.95 -12.64 -0.35
CA TRP A 153 10.70 -12.63 -1.11
C TRP A 153 9.67 -11.69 -0.50
N LEU A 154 9.53 -11.71 0.82
CA LEU A 154 8.65 -10.81 1.56
C LEU A 154 9.11 -9.35 1.42
N PHE A 155 10.41 -9.10 1.53
CA PHE A 155 11.00 -7.77 1.32
C PHE A 155 10.78 -7.28 -0.12
N GLY A 156 11.16 -8.08 -1.11
CA GLY A 156 11.03 -7.73 -2.52
C GLY A 156 9.58 -7.47 -2.92
N GLY A 157 8.64 -8.32 -2.45
CA GLY A 157 7.21 -8.11 -2.64
C GLY A 157 6.72 -6.82 -1.99
N SER A 158 7.18 -6.50 -0.79
CA SER A 158 6.83 -5.24 -0.11
C SER A 158 7.36 -4.02 -0.86
N VAL A 159 8.62 -4.05 -1.31
CA VAL A 159 9.20 -2.96 -2.11
C VAL A 159 8.43 -2.78 -3.41
N PHE A 160 8.13 -3.87 -4.12
CA PHE A 160 7.34 -3.82 -5.35
C PHE A 160 5.98 -3.14 -5.14
N LEU A 161 5.26 -3.52 -4.08
CA LEU A 161 3.94 -2.95 -3.76
C LEU A 161 4.01 -1.49 -3.29
N ILE A 162 5.07 -1.11 -2.57
CA ILE A 162 5.34 0.29 -2.23
C ILE A 162 5.59 1.11 -3.51
N LEU A 163 6.36 0.58 -4.46
CA LEU A 163 6.60 1.25 -5.75
C LEU A 163 5.30 1.40 -6.57
N LEU A 164 4.41 0.41 -6.54
CA LEU A 164 3.07 0.53 -7.14
C LEU A 164 2.25 1.62 -6.44
N ALA A 165 2.29 1.70 -5.12
CA ALA A 165 1.55 2.68 -4.34
C ALA A 165 1.96 4.13 -4.65
N LEU A 166 3.18 4.37 -5.11
CA LEU A 166 3.64 5.69 -5.54
C LEU A 166 2.89 6.21 -6.79
N GLY A 167 2.28 5.34 -7.57
CA GLY A 167 1.47 5.72 -8.74
C GLY A 167 2.13 6.77 -9.63
N ARG A 168 1.48 7.91 -9.83
CA ARG A 168 2.01 9.04 -10.64
C ARG A 168 3.34 9.60 -10.13
N ASN A 169 3.65 9.43 -8.84
CA ASN A 169 4.90 9.93 -8.24
C ASN A 169 6.11 9.07 -8.61
N PHE A 170 5.88 7.90 -9.23
CA PHE A 170 6.90 7.10 -9.89
C PHE A 170 6.38 6.64 -11.27
N ASP A 171 6.14 7.62 -12.13
CA ASP A 171 5.42 7.49 -13.39
C ASP A 171 6.00 6.43 -14.32
N SER A 172 7.31 6.44 -14.59
CA SER A 172 7.95 5.50 -15.54
C SER A 172 7.69 4.03 -15.19
N PHE A 173 7.73 3.67 -13.91
CA PHE A 173 7.45 2.32 -13.42
C PHE A 173 5.95 2.02 -13.48
N ASN A 174 5.13 2.93 -12.95
CA ASN A 174 3.69 2.72 -12.88
C ASN A 174 3.01 2.79 -14.24
N ASP A 175 3.52 3.58 -15.17
CA ASP A 175 3.07 3.59 -16.56
C ASP A 175 3.30 2.24 -17.24
N PHE A 176 4.51 1.68 -17.09
CA PHE A 176 4.82 0.33 -17.55
C PHE A 176 3.86 -0.70 -16.91
N MET A 177 3.63 -0.65 -15.61
CA MET A 177 2.70 -1.56 -14.93
C MET A 177 1.26 -1.36 -15.41
N PHE A 178 0.84 -0.12 -15.65
CA PHE A 178 -0.51 0.20 -16.12
C PHE A 178 -0.82 -0.43 -17.48
N HIS A 179 0.15 -0.49 -18.36
CA HIS A 179 -0.01 -1.05 -19.69
C HIS A 179 0.19 -2.57 -19.75
N TYR A 180 1.10 -3.12 -18.96
CA TYR A 180 1.52 -4.52 -19.09
C TYR A 180 1.07 -5.43 -17.94
N LEU A 181 0.79 -4.92 -16.74
CA LEU A 181 0.33 -5.76 -15.65
C LEU A 181 -1.17 -6.07 -15.83
N PRO A 182 -1.56 -7.36 -15.98
CA PRO A 182 -2.95 -7.73 -16.20
C PRO A 182 -3.87 -7.14 -15.13
N MET A 183 -4.97 -6.53 -15.59
CA MET A 183 -6.02 -5.94 -14.77
C MET A 183 -5.61 -4.71 -13.94
N TYR A 184 -4.34 -4.29 -13.90
CA TYR A 184 -3.92 -3.14 -13.10
C TYR A 184 -4.64 -1.85 -13.52
N ASN A 185 -4.88 -1.67 -14.81
CA ASN A 185 -5.65 -0.54 -15.39
C ASN A 185 -7.17 -0.58 -15.10
N LYS A 186 -7.65 -1.58 -14.37
CA LYS A 186 -9.06 -1.68 -13.94
C LYS A 186 -9.28 -1.18 -12.51
N PHE A 187 -8.20 -0.96 -11.77
CA PHE A 187 -8.25 -0.54 -10.39
C PHE A 187 -7.80 0.92 -10.24
N ARG A 188 -8.44 1.61 -9.31
CA ARG A 188 -8.00 2.94 -8.85
C ARG A 188 -7.44 2.83 -7.44
N THR A 189 -6.87 3.95 -6.95
CA THR A 189 -6.40 4.03 -5.56
C THR A 189 -5.24 3.06 -5.31
N VAL A 190 -4.18 3.25 -6.08
CA VAL A 190 -2.97 2.41 -6.06
C VAL A 190 -2.31 2.33 -4.68
N GLU A 191 -2.53 3.31 -3.80
CA GLU A 191 -2.04 3.29 -2.41
C GLU A 191 -2.59 2.10 -1.59
N MET A 192 -3.69 1.49 -2.00
CA MET A 192 -4.21 0.28 -1.34
C MET A 192 -3.22 -0.89 -1.39
N ALA A 193 -2.25 -0.86 -2.30
CA ALA A 193 -1.16 -1.83 -2.34
C ALA A 193 -0.34 -1.87 -1.04
N LEU A 194 -0.32 -0.77 -0.25
CA LEU A 194 0.37 -0.69 1.03
C LEU A 194 -0.20 -1.62 2.12
N VAL A 195 -1.40 -2.18 1.94
CA VAL A 195 -1.98 -3.12 2.90
C VAL A 195 -1.09 -4.36 3.09
N ILE A 196 -0.48 -4.87 2.01
CA ILE A 196 0.38 -6.05 2.09
C ILE A 196 1.71 -5.74 2.80
N PRO A 197 2.48 -4.68 2.44
CA PRO A 197 3.62 -4.25 3.25
C PRO A 197 3.25 -4.01 4.72
N GLY A 198 2.08 -3.41 4.99
CA GLY A 198 1.57 -3.20 6.34
C GLY A 198 1.37 -4.47 7.15
N MET A 199 1.15 -5.62 6.49
CA MET A 199 1.13 -6.95 7.13
C MET A 199 2.52 -7.58 7.21
N VAL A 200 3.33 -7.43 6.16
CA VAL A 200 4.65 -8.07 6.06
C VAL A 200 5.64 -7.47 7.06
N PHE A 201 5.61 -6.16 7.27
CA PHE A 201 6.52 -5.50 8.21
C PHE A 201 6.40 -6.06 9.64
N PRO A 202 5.21 -6.15 10.26
CA PRO A 202 5.06 -6.79 11.56
C PRO A 202 5.47 -8.27 11.58
N ILE A 203 5.21 -9.02 10.50
CA ILE A 203 5.59 -10.43 10.42
C ILE A 203 7.12 -10.58 10.50
N ILE A 204 7.88 -9.81 9.71
CA ILE A 204 9.35 -9.84 9.74
C ILE A 204 9.86 -9.29 11.08
N ALA A 205 9.23 -8.26 11.64
CA ALA A 205 9.58 -7.70 12.94
C ALA A 205 9.47 -8.74 14.07
N ILE A 206 8.35 -9.45 14.14
CA ILE A 206 8.11 -10.49 15.16
C ILE A 206 9.03 -11.68 14.92
N TRP A 207 9.23 -12.08 13.67
CA TRP A 207 10.15 -13.17 13.34
C TRP A 207 11.58 -12.82 13.72
N GLY A 208 12.05 -11.61 13.40
CA GLY A 208 13.36 -11.13 13.81
C GLY A 208 13.54 -11.11 15.33
N LEU A 209 12.53 -10.62 16.05
CA LEU A 209 12.54 -10.62 17.52
C LEU A 209 12.62 -12.04 18.09
N LYS A 210 11.88 -13.01 17.51
CA LYS A 210 11.97 -14.42 17.88
C LYS A 210 13.39 -14.96 17.71
N GLU A 211 14.05 -14.65 16.57
CA GLU A 211 15.43 -15.11 16.33
C GLU A 211 16.41 -14.53 17.38
N VAL A 212 16.26 -13.25 17.73
CA VAL A 212 17.07 -12.61 18.78
C VAL A 212 16.85 -13.27 20.14
N LEU A 213 15.59 -13.48 20.53
CA LEU A 213 15.25 -14.09 21.83
C LEU A 213 15.63 -15.57 21.94
N SER A 214 15.80 -16.27 20.81
CA SER A 214 16.26 -17.66 20.80
C SER A 214 17.77 -17.83 20.95
N GLU A 215 18.52 -16.74 21.11
CA GLU A 215 19.97 -16.72 21.27
C GLU A 215 20.75 -17.41 20.14
N THR A 216 20.12 -17.58 18.97
CA THR A 216 20.75 -18.22 17.79
C THR A 216 21.53 -17.23 16.94
N VAL A 217 21.40 -15.94 17.24
CA VAL A 217 22.01 -14.83 16.49
C VAL A 217 23.39 -14.50 17.09
N SER A 218 24.40 -14.38 16.24
CA SER A 218 25.73 -13.92 16.71
C SER A 218 25.72 -12.45 17.04
N ASP A 219 26.49 -12.06 18.09
CA ASP A 219 26.60 -10.65 18.52
C ASP A 219 27.01 -9.69 17.40
N ALA A 220 27.88 -10.15 16.49
CA ALA A 220 28.32 -9.36 15.33
C ALA A 220 27.15 -9.04 14.38
N LEU A 221 26.24 -10.01 14.15
CA LEU A 221 25.09 -9.83 13.28
C LEU A 221 24.03 -8.97 13.94
N LEU A 222 23.79 -9.18 15.23
CA LEU A 222 22.88 -8.36 16.03
C LEU A 222 23.35 -6.90 16.05
N LYS A 223 24.65 -6.65 16.30
CA LYS A 223 25.22 -5.29 16.29
C LYS A 223 25.05 -4.60 14.94
N LYS A 224 25.31 -5.32 13.82
CA LYS A 224 25.09 -4.79 12.46
C LYS A 224 23.62 -4.42 12.23
N GLY A 225 22.71 -5.30 12.62
CA GLY A 225 21.27 -5.06 12.49
C GLY A 225 20.79 -3.87 13.31
N LEU A 226 21.27 -3.72 14.54
CA LEU A 226 20.96 -2.59 15.40
C LEU A 226 21.46 -1.26 14.83
N ILE A 227 22.70 -1.23 14.35
CA ILE A 227 23.28 -0.03 13.70
C ILE A 227 22.43 0.34 12.47
N ALA A 228 22.10 -0.62 11.62
CA ALA A 228 21.30 -0.36 10.42
C ALA A 228 19.87 0.09 10.74
N ALA A 229 19.30 -0.36 11.86
CA ALA A 229 17.93 0.00 12.26
C ALA A 229 17.87 1.38 12.95
N LEU A 230 19.02 1.90 13.44
CA LEU A 230 19.12 3.22 14.09
C LEU A 230 19.61 4.33 13.13
N ALA A 231 20.17 3.96 11.97
CA ALA A 231 20.64 4.89 10.93
C ALA A 231 19.52 5.42 10.06
#